data_f05c695a9cd1a0e481f92814dca12414
#
_entry.id   f05c695a9cd1a0e481f92814dca12414
#
_cell.length_a   1.000
_cell.length_b   1.000
_cell.length_c   1.000
_cell.angle_alpha   90.00
_cell.angle_beta   90.00
_cell.angle_gamma   90.00
#
_symmetry.space_group_name_H-M   'P 1'
#
loop_
_entity.id
_entity.type
_entity.pdbx_description
1 polymer ?
#
loop_
_entity_poly.entity_id
_entity_poly.type
_entity_poly.pdbx_seq_one_letter_code
_entity_poly.pdbx_strand_id
1 'polypeptide(L)'
;MDALRIRGGKRLRGEWTVQNAKNAALPIMAGAILTEGKTILRDCPRLSDISDMGEILRTLGCGVHRDGGTLEIDPGGLCGYEMPEELSKRIRSSIFLLGPILARFRRANVSLPGGCEIGLRPIDLHLSGLRQLGVQMEEEGGVIRCDG
;
A
#
# COMPACT_ATOMS: atom_id res chain seq x y z
N MET A 1 26.47 8.74 -1.69
CA MET A 1 25.95 7.62 -2.50
C MET A 1 26.44 6.33 -1.86
N ASP A 2 25.51 5.48 -1.45
CA ASP A 2 25.87 4.16 -0.97
C ASP A 2 26.25 3.29 -2.18
N ALA A 3 27.37 2.62 -2.12
CA ALA A 3 27.86 1.80 -3.21
C ALA A 3 28.03 0.35 -2.74
N LEU A 4 27.51 -0.59 -3.54
CA LEU A 4 27.66 -2.02 -3.30
C LEU A 4 28.82 -2.55 -4.15
N ARG A 5 29.88 -3.05 -3.48
CA ARG A 5 30.99 -3.70 -4.17
C ARG A 5 30.85 -5.21 -4.09
N ILE A 6 30.66 -5.85 -5.22
CA ILE A 6 30.50 -7.30 -5.32
C ILE A 6 31.78 -7.89 -5.91
N ARG A 7 32.39 -8.88 -5.22
CA ARG A 7 33.52 -9.64 -5.70
C ARG A 7 33.04 -11.08 -5.96
N GLY A 8 32.85 -11.43 -7.21
CA GLY A 8 32.41 -12.76 -7.66
C GLY A 8 33.52 -13.83 -7.65
N GLY A 9 33.28 -14.96 -8.29
CA GLY A 9 34.25 -16.03 -8.51
C GLY A 9 34.29 -17.12 -7.45
N LYS A 10 33.52 -17.03 -6.37
CA LYS A 10 33.39 -18.10 -5.35
C LYS A 10 32.07 -18.86 -5.54
N ARG A 11 32.14 -20.18 -5.53
CA ARG A 11 30.97 -21.06 -5.52
C ARG A 11 30.27 -20.92 -4.17
N LEU A 12 29.01 -20.46 -4.18
CA LEU A 12 28.20 -20.39 -2.97
C LEU A 12 27.62 -21.77 -2.64
N ARG A 13 27.62 -22.12 -1.37
CA ARG A 13 26.99 -23.32 -0.81
C ARG A 13 26.36 -22.91 0.53
N GLY A 14 25.12 -23.32 0.78
CA GLY A 14 24.38 -23.00 2.00
C GLY A 14 22.88 -23.02 1.78
N GLU A 15 22.15 -22.88 2.86
CA GLU A 15 20.71 -22.74 2.88
C GLU A 15 20.35 -21.33 3.35
N TRP A 16 19.34 -20.76 2.75
CA TRP A 16 18.83 -19.45 3.12
C TRP A 16 17.29 -19.47 3.15
N THR A 17 16.72 -19.05 4.26
CA THR A 17 15.28 -18.87 4.36
C THR A 17 14.91 -17.51 3.76
N VAL A 18 14.14 -17.52 2.68
CA VAL A 18 13.66 -16.29 2.05
C VAL A 18 12.62 -15.60 2.93
N GLN A 19 12.64 -14.27 2.95
CA GLN A 19 11.61 -13.49 3.62
C GLN A 19 10.28 -13.59 2.88
N ASN A 20 9.19 -13.37 3.59
CA ASN A 20 7.87 -13.30 3.00
C ASN A 20 7.75 -12.14 1.98
N ALA A 21 6.83 -12.33 1.02
CA ALA A 21 6.71 -11.44 -0.12
C ALA A 21 6.06 -10.09 0.25
N LYS A 22 6.77 -8.99 0.01
CA LYS A 22 6.25 -7.61 0.10
C LYS A 22 4.96 -7.45 -0.70
N ASN A 23 4.95 -7.98 -1.93
CA ASN A 23 3.82 -7.82 -2.85
C ASN A 23 2.58 -8.62 -2.44
N ALA A 24 2.68 -9.53 -1.49
CA ALA A 24 1.54 -10.16 -0.83
C ALA A 24 1.09 -9.35 0.39
N ALA A 25 2.03 -8.85 1.19
CA ALA A 25 1.71 -8.11 2.40
C ALA A 25 0.98 -6.78 2.12
N LEU A 26 1.41 -6.02 1.11
CA LEU A 26 0.83 -4.70 0.81
C LEU A 26 -0.67 -4.72 0.46
N PRO A 27 -1.18 -5.59 -0.44
CA PRO A 27 -2.62 -5.67 -0.68
C PRO A 27 -3.39 -6.22 0.52
N ILE A 28 -2.81 -7.10 1.33
CA ILE A 28 -3.45 -7.57 2.58
C ILE A 28 -3.57 -6.41 3.57
N MET A 29 -2.54 -5.58 3.72
CA MET A 29 -2.60 -4.38 4.55
C MET A 29 -3.69 -3.42 4.08
N ALA A 30 -3.82 -3.20 2.77
CA ALA A 30 -4.90 -2.38 2.22
C ALA A 30 -6.29 -3.02 2.48
N GLY A 31 -6.42 -4.33 2.31
CA GLY A 31 -7.65 -5.08 2.59
C GLY A 31 -8.05 -5.09 4.07
N ALA A 32 -7.10 -4.88 4.99
CA ALA A 32 -7.37 -4.87 6.43
C ALA A 32 -8.38 -3.79 6.83
N ILE A 33 -8.50 -2.68 6.09
CA ILE A 33 -9.49 -1.65 6.39
C ILE A 33 -10.94 -2.05 6.07
N LEU A 34 -11.13 -3.18 5.39
CA LEU A 34 -12.45 -3.74 5.11
C LEU A 34 -12.99 -4.64 6.24
N THR A 35 -12.14 -5.02 7.19
CA THR A 35 -12.52 -5.87 8.32
C THR A 35 -13.11 -5.04 9.45
N GLU A 36 -13.91 -5.66 10.32
CA GLU A 36 -14.41 -5.05 11.56
C GLU A 36 -13.44 -5.21 12.72
N GLY A 37 -12.53 -6.17 12.63
CA GLY A 37 -11.58 -6.50 13.69
C GLY A 37 -10.13 -6.34 13.25
N LYS A 38 -9.24 -6.59 14.20
CA LYS A 38 -7.79 -6.51 13.96
C LYS A 38 -7.31 -7.55 12.96
N THR A 39 -6.46 -7.14 12.04
CA THR A 39 -5.73 -8.01 11.13
C THR A 39 -4.32 -8.20 11.62
N ILE A 40 -3.87 -9.46 11.75
CA ILE A 40 -2.54 -9.81 12.22
C ILE A 40 -1.77 -10.49 11.10
N LEU A 41 -0.73 -9.84 10.60
CA LEU A 41 0.19 -10.41 9.64
C LEU A 41 1.43 -10.93 10.38
N ARG A 42 1.66 -12.24 10.31
CA ARG A 42 2.86 -12.86 10.88
C ARG A 42 3.97 -12.91 9.83
N ASP A 43 5.20 -12.88 10.30
CA ASP A 43 6.41 -12.89 9.45
C ASP A 43 6.40 -11.80 8.35
N CYS A 44 5.80 -10.66 8.67
CA CYS A 44 5.69 -9.54 7.75
C CYS A 44 7.09 -8.92 7.53
N PRO A 45 7.55 -8.78 6.27
CA PRO A 45 8.90 -8.34 5.98
C PRO A 45 9.14 -6.90 6.47
N ARG A 46 10.41 -6.61 6.86
CA ARG A 46 10.82 -5.27 7.29
C ARG A 46 11.38 -4.50 6.10
N LEU A 47 10.50 -3.88 5.35
CA LEU A 47 10.82 -3.09 4.16
C LEU A 47 10.19 -1.71 4.25
N SER A 48 10.81 -0.72 3.60
CA SER A 48 10.31 0.67 3.59
C SER A 48 8.87 0.76 3.11
N ASP A 49 8.51 0.10 2.02
CA ASP A 49 7.15 0.09 1.48
C ASP A 49 6.08 -0.37 2.52
N ILE A 50 6.42 -1.34 3.36
CA ILE A 50 5.51 -1.82 4.43
C ILE A 50 5.36 -0.74 5.51
N SER A 51 6.45 -0.04 5.82
CA SER A 51 6.42 1.06 6.79
C SER A 51 5.61 2.24 6.25
N ASP A 52 5.84 2.63 4.99
CA ASP A 52 5.13 3.72 4.33
C ASP A 52 3.62 3.41 4.20
N MET A 53 3.23 2.17 3.83
CA MET A 53 1.84 1.75 3.84
C MET A 53 1.24 1.83 5.26
N GLY A 54 1.99 1.43 6.27
CA GLY A 54 1.58 1.55 7.67
C GLY A 54 1.36 3.01 8.09
N GLU A 55 2.18 3.95 7.61
CA GLU A 55 2.00 5.39 7.86
C GLU A 55 0.75 5.93 7.18
N ILE A 56 0.48 5.53 5.93
CA ILE A 56 -0.77 5.89 5.25
C ILE A 56 -1.98 5.40 6.06
N LEU A 57 -1.97 4.15 6.50
CA LEU A 57 -3.05 3.58 7.30
C LEU A 57 -3.26 4.33 8.63
N ARG A 58 -2.17 4.74 9.31
CA ARG A 58 -2.27 5.57 10.53
C ARG A 58 -2.88 6.92 10.26
N THR A 59 -2.50 7.56 9.15
CA THR A 59 -3.07 8.86 8.75
C THR A 59 -4.56 8.74 8.45
N LEU A 60 -5.01 7.59 7.92
CA LEU A 60 -6.43 7.30 7.72
C LEU A 60 -7.18 6.96 9.01
N GLY A 61 -6.48 6.85 10.15
CA GLY A 61 -7.05 6.60 11.46
C GLY A 61 -6.91 5.16 11.97
N CYS A 62 -6.24 4.27 11.24
CA CYS A 62 -6.02 2.91 11.72
C CYS A 62 -4.94 2.85 12.81
N GLY A 63 -5.13 1.97 13.79
CA GLY A 63 -4.04 1.53 14.65
C GLY A 63 -3.11 0.61 13.87
N VAL A 64 -1.80 0.91 13.83
CA VAL A 64 -0.81 0.03 13.20
C VAL A 64 0.35 -0.17 14.15
N HIS A 65 0.50 -1.39 14.63
CA HIS A 65 1.53 -1.77 15.58
C HIS A 65 2.40 -2.90 15.01
N ARG A 66 3.72 -2.80 15.24
CA ARG A 66 4.67 -3.83 14.85
C ARG A 66 5.41 -4.34 16.07
N ASP A 67 5.39 -5.66 16.24
CA ASP A 67 6.21 -6.37 17.21
C ASP A 67 7.00 -7.47 16.50
N GLY A 68 8.31 -7.31 16.46
CA GLY A 68 9.18 -8.23 15.73
C GLY A 68 8.77 -8.40 14.25
N GLY A 69 8.45 -9.61 13.86
CA GLY A 69 7.94 -9.97 12.54
C GLY A 69 6.43 -9.82 12.39
N THR A 70 5.71 -9.53 13.47
CA THR A 70 4.25 -9.41 13.46
C THR A 70 3.84 -7.97 13.23
N LEU A 71 2.89 -7.75 12.32
CA LEU A 71 2.25 -6.47 12.07
C LEU A 71 0.75 -6.59 12.40
N GLU A 72 0.27 -5.79 13.33
CA GLU A 72 -1.15 -5.66 13.69
C GLU A 72 -1.72 -4.40 13.07
N ILE A 73 -2.89 -4.52 12.44
CA ILE A 73 -3.65 -3.41 11.87
C ILE A 73 -5.05 -3.44 12.47
N ASP A 74 -5.43 -2.35 13.13
CA ASP A 74 -6.73 -2.15 13.76
C ASP A 74 -7.48 -1.03 13.00
N PRO A 75 -8.53 -1.35 12.23
CA PRO A 75 -9.31 -0.35 11.51
C PRO A 75 -10.36 0.36 12.38
N GLY A 76 -10.45 0.07 13.68
CA GLY A 76 -11.49 0.62 14.55
C GLY A 76 -11.54 2.14 14.64
N GLY A 77 -10.41 2.82 14.39
CA GLY A 77 -10.33 4.29 14.34
C GLY A 77 -10.38 4.88 12.94
N LEU A 78 -10.62 4.08 11.90
CA LEU A 78 -10.62 4.53 10.51
C LEU A 78 -11.70 5.60 10.27
N CYS A 79 -11.27 6.81 9.89
CA CYS A 79 -12.15 7.97 9.69
C CYS A 79 -11.80 8.80 8.45
N GLY A 80 -10.64 8.55 7.82
CA GLY A 80 -10.16 9.30 6.67
C GLY A 80 -10.42 8.59 5.34
N TYR A 81 -10.80 9.35 4.32
CA TYR A 81 -10.92 8.90 2.94
C TYR A 81 -9.96 9.64 2.00
N GLU A 82 -9.15 10.52 2.53
CA GLU A 82 -8.12 11.28 1.81
C GLU A 82 -6.74 10.70 2.09
N MET A 83 -6.07 10.23 1.06
CA MET A 83 -4.71 9.73 1.20
C MET A 83 -3.70 10.87 1.19
N PRO A 84 -2.75 10.89 2.13
CA PRO A 84 -1.73 11.92 2.17
C PRO A 84 -0.83 11.85 0.93
N GLU A 85 -0.75 12.95 0.19
CA GLU A 85 -0.04 13.03 -1.10
C GLU A 85 1.43 12.63 -0.98
N GLU A 86 2.12 13.17 0.01
CA GLU A 86 3.54 12.90 0.26
C GLU A 86 3.84 11.42 0.51
N LEU A 87 2.98 10.72 1.25
CA LEU A 87 3.14 9.30 1.52
C LEU A 87 2.74 8.46 0.32
N SER A 88 1.66 8.84 -0.37
CA SER A 88 1.17 8.14 -1.57
C SER A 88 2.20 8.13 -2.69
N LYS A 89 2.98 9.21 -2.83
CA LYS A 89 4.06 9.31 -3.82
C LYS A 89 5.29 8.46 -3.50
N ARG A 90 5.48 8.04 -2.25
CA ARG A 90 6.63 7.21 -1.86
C ARG A 90 6.49 5.77 -2.33
N ILE A 91 5.28 5.24 -2.37
CA ILE A 91 5.03 3.86 -2.75
C ILE A 91 3.94 3.75 -3.82
N ARG A 92 4.22 2.95 -4.85
CA ARG A 92 3.24 2.71 -5.90
C ARG A 92 2.01 1.94 -5.41
N SER A 93 2.19 1.05 -4.46
CA SER A 93 1.13 0.23 -3.87
C SER A 93 0.10 1.02 -3.07
N SER A 94 0.26 2.33 -2.88
CA SER A 94 -0.75 3.22 -2.32
C SER A 94 -2.10 3.10 -3.06
N ILE A 95 -2.07 2.84 -4.37
CA ILE A 95 -3.28 2.65 -5.19
C ILE A 95 -4.16 1.48 -4.72
N PHE A 96 -3.60 0.48 -4.01
CA PHE A 96 -4.39 -0.62 -3.47
C PHE A 96 -5.43 -0.18 -2.45
N LEU A 97 -5.25 1.00 -1.85
CA LEU A 97 -6.20 1.56 -0.88
C LEU A 97 -7.44 2.16 -1.53
N LEU A 98 -7.40 2.50 -2.83
CA LEU A 98 -8.52 3.15 -3.52
C LEU A 98 -9.82 2.35 -3.40
N GLY A 99 -9.82 1.07 -3.76
CA GLY A 99 -11.01 0.21 -3.65
C GLY A 99 -11.52 0.07 -2.21
N PRO A 100 -10.67 -0.29 -1.25
CA PRO A 100 -11.06 -0.38 0.16
C PRO A 100 -11.61 0.92 0.77
N ILE A 101 -11.02 2.08 0.46
CA ILE A 101 -11.52 3.38 0.93
C ILE A 101 -12.91 3.65 0.32
N LEU A 102 -13.08 3.45 -0.98
CA LEU A 102 -14.38 3.59 -1.65
C LEU A 102 -15.45 2.68 -1.04
N ALA A 103 -15.10 1.43 -0.76
CA ALA A 103 -16.03 0.48 -0.14
C ALA A 103 -16.49 0.93 1.26
N ARG A 104 -15.62 1.60 2.03
CA ARG A 104 -15.92 2.06 3.39
C ARG A 104 -16.64 3.41 3.43
N PHE A 105 -16.26 4.36 2.57
CA PHE A 105 -16.68 5.75 2.68
C PHE A 105 -17.54 6.22 1.51
N ARG A 106 -17.71 5.42 0.46
CA ARG A 106 -18.36 5.80 -0.79
C ARG A 106 -17.67 6.95 -1.53
N ARG A 107 -16.54 7.39 -1.05
CA ARG A 107 -15.69 8.42 -1.64
C ARG A 107 -14.22 8.16 -1.31
N ALA A 108 -13.33 8.61 -2.19
CA ALA A 108 -11.89 8.55 -1.97
C ALA A 108 -11.18 9.68 -2.70
N ASN A 109 -10.20 10.32 -2.04
CA ASN A 109 -9.27 11.25 -2.66
C ASN A 109 -7.88 10.60 -2.63
N VAL A 110 -7.36 10.25 -3.79
CA VAL A 110 -6.12 9.48 -3.92
C VAL A 110 -5.17 10.20 -4.86
N SER A 111 -3.98 10.52 -4.40
CA SER A 111 -2.94 11.03 -5.28
C SER A 111 -2.42 9.94 -6.20
N LEU A 112 -2.09 10.31 -7.44
CA LEU A 112 -1.46 9.39 -8.37
C LEU A 112 -0.21 8.78 -7.74
N PRO A 113 -0.05 7.45 -7.81
CA PRO A 113 1.04 6.77 -7.14
C PRO A 113 2.39 7.15 -7.74
N GLY A 114 3.36 7.41 -6.88
CA GLY A 114 4.76 7.65 -7.24
C GLY A 114 5.62 6.38 -7.19
N GLY A 115 6.91 6.57 -6.94
CA GLY A 115 7.80 5.51 -6.46
C GLY A 115 8.25 4.46 -7.47
N CYS A 116 8.29 4.74 -8.80
CA CYS A 116 8.88 3.81 -9.74
C CYS A 116 9.56 4.50 -10.91
N GLU A 117 10.89 4.47 -10.93
CA GLU A 117 11.73 4.99 -12.04
C GLU A 117 11.90 3.99 -13.20
N ILE A 118 11.41 2.74 -13.06
CA ILE A 118 11.64 1.64 -14.02
C ILE A 118 10.74 1.77 -15.27
N GLY A 119 9.74 2.66 -15.25
CA GLY A 119 8.87 2.91 -16.41
C GLY A 119 7.40 3.12 -16.03
N LEU A 120 6.61 3.47 -17.07
CA LEU A 120 5.16 3.69 -16.92
C LEU A 120 4.47 2.39 -16.49
N ARG A 121 3.72 2.48 -15.41
CA ARG A 121 2.84 1.41 -14.95
C ARG A 121 1.44 2.00 -14.82
N PRO A 122 0.68 2.01 -15.90
CA PRO A 122 -0.64 2.62 -15.94
C PRO A 122 -1.59 1.94 -14.95
N ILE A 123 -2.54 2.73 -14.43
CA ILE A 123 -3.61 2.28 -13.52
C ILE A 123 -4.98 2.38 -14.20
N ASP A 124 -4.99 2.63 -15.50
CA ASP A 124 -6.17 2.85 -16.34
C ASP A 124 -7.16 1.69 -16.27
N LEU A 125 -6.69 0.45 -16.31
CA LEU A 125 -7.55 -0.73 -16.16
C LEU A 125 -8.22 -0.80 -14.78
N HIS A 126 -7.49 -0.44 -13.73
CA HIS A 126 -8.03 -0.38 -12.36
C HIS A 126 -9.14 0.68 -12.26
N LEU A 127 -8.89 1.88 -12.78
CA LEU A 127 -9.88 2.95 -12.82
C LEU A 127 -11.07 2.61 -13.72
N SER A 128 -10.82 1.98 -14.89
CA SER A 128 -11.87 1.52 -15.79
C SER A 128 -12.81 0.51 -15.11
N GLY A 129 -12.24 -0.45 -14.38
CA GLY A 129 -13.02 -1.42 -13.62
C GLY A 129 -13.93 -0.76 -12.58
N LEU A 130 -13.43 0.20 -11.83
CA LEU A 130 -14.22 0.94 -10.83
C LEU A 130 -15.32 1.79 -11.49
N ARG A 131 -15.05 2.44 -12.65
CA ARG A 131 -16.08 3.16 -13.41
C ARG A 131 -17.21 2.23 -13.87
N GLN A 132 -16.88 1.02 -14.31
CA GLN A 132 -17.89 0.02 -14.69
C GLN A 132 -18.75 -0.45 -13.51
N LEU A 133 -18.23 -0.34 -12.29
CA LEU A 133 -18.97 -0.57 -11.05
C LEU A 133 -19.80 0.65 -10.60
N GLY A 134 -19.81 1.74 -11.38
CA GLY A 134 -20.62 2.92 -11.12
C GLY A 134 -19.89 4.06 -10.40
N VAL A 135 -18.60 3.92 -10.10
CA VAL A 135 -17.82 4.98 -9.45
C VAL A 135 -17.59 6.16 -10.39
N GLN A 136 -17.99 7.35 -9.97
CA GLN A 136 -17.67 8.60 -10.66
C GLN A 136 -16.25 9.03 -10.28
N MET A 137 -15.48 9.51 -11.27
CA MET A 137 -14.08 9.87 -11.05
C MET A 137 -13.71 11.13 -11.80
N GLU A 138 -13.09 12.05 -11.09
CA GLU A 138 -12.49 13.26 -11.62
C GLU A 138 -10.99 13.24 -11.32
N GLU A 139 -10.17 13.60 -12.29
CA GLU A 139 -8.73 13.73 -12.13
C GLU A 139 -8.33 15.19 -12.31
N GLU A 140 -7.79 15.78 -11.25
CA GLU A 140 -7.34 17.17 -11.25
C GLU A 140 -6.04 17.29 -10.44
N GLY A 141 -5.02 17.92 -11.04
CA GLY A 141 -3.76 18.21 -10.34
C GLY A 141 -3.01 16.98 -9.82
N GLY A 142 -3.19 15.80 -10.44
CA GLY A 142 -2.55 14.56 -9.99
C GLY A 142 -3.27 13.90 -8.81
N VAL A 143 -4.48 14.34 -8.48
CA VAL A 143 -5.37 13.71 -7.51
C VAL A 143 -6.58 13.13 -8.23
N ILE A 144 -6.93 11.91 -7.90
CA ILE A 144 -8.15 11.26 -8.35
C ILE A 144 -9.18 11.38 -7.23
N ARG A 145 -10.29 12.06 -7.52
CA ARG A 145 -11.46 12.15 -6.65
C ARG A 145 -12.49 11.15 -7.13
N CYS A 146 -12.96 10.32 -6.21
CA CYS A 146 -13.91 9.26 -6.51
C CYS A 146 -15.13 9.36 -5.61
N ASP A 147 -16.31 9.21 -6.21
CA ASP A 147 -17.61 9.08 -5.56
C ASP A 147 -18.33 7.81 -6.08
N GLY A 148 -18.85 6.96 -5.12
CA GLY A 148 -19.41 5.65 -5.43
C GLY A 148 -20.68 5.28 -4.66
#